data_af358199ce97056a322f3e18904f6513
#
_entry.id   af358199ce97056a322f3e18904f6513
#
_cell.length_a   1.000
_cell.length_b   1.000
_cell.length_c   1.000
_cell.angle_alpha   90.00
_cell.angle_beta   90.00
_cell.angle_gamma   90.00
#
_symmetry.space_group_name_H-M   'P 1'
#
loop_
_entity.id
_entity.type
_entity.pdbx_description
1 polymer ?
#
loop_
_entity_poly.entity_id
_entity_poly.type
_entity_poly.pdbx_seq_one_letter_code
_entity_poly.pdbx_strand_id
1 'polypeptide(L)'
;MELFIAGGCGEHGRNCFYVEHDEDAFLVDCGLLAGAEDDLPRLNAAQIQKLRAVFLTHSHADHTGALPWLVQQGYQGPIYATLPTLTQLPFSLNHIQTLESLCPCKGSGSVPELPGLQVSWGRSGHCAGSVWLRFEWNEKSILFSGDYAEHSPLYPCDLLRSQRADLAVLDAAYGSTNADWNICVKKLCVETVQRLKQMQLLFFPVPKYGRGPEILLLLKHFAPNLKFYGDAHFLRQIQQIQLGGPWLLPVPPNFADWVKPDAFLNREKGIVFLSGPQLTGKAGQRAREMVAHGALGIMTGTPDAGSLSAEMLEKGQMLFLRYPVHLDARQCRELAEKNQFDRVIPYHSPEIDCPCSFLL
;
A
#
# COMPACT_ATOMS: atom_id res chain seq x y z
N MET A 1 -0.59 16.00 23.56
CA MET A 1 -0.33 15.55 22.17
C MET A 1 -1.63 15.66 21.38
N GLU A 2 -1.59 16.20 20.18
CA GLU A 2 -2.75 16.37 19.31
C GLU A 2 -2.48 15.71 17.96
N LEU A 3 -3.47 15.02 17.40
CA LEU A 3 -3.46 14.51 16.03
C LEU A 3 -4.34 15.41 15.17
N PHE A 4 -3.79 15.92 14.05
CA PHE A 4 -4.53 16.55 12.98
C PHE A 4 -4.49 15.66 11.72
N ILE A 5 -5.65 15.33 11.16
CA ILE A 5 -5.76 14.51 9.95
C ILE A 5 -5.77 15.45 8.74
N ALA A 6 -4.63 15.54 8.08
CA ALA A 6 -4.47 16.37 6.88
C ALA A 6 -4.96 15.68 5.60
N GLY A 7 -5.33 14.40 5.69
CA GLY A 7 -5.91 13.61 4.63
C GLY A 7 -6.03 12.14 5.02
N GLY A 8 -6.76 11.34 4.23
CA GLY A 8 -6.98 9.90 4.46
C GLY A 8 -8.27 9.56 5.18
N CYS A 9 -9.09 10.55 5.57
CA CYS A 9 -10.38 10.34 6.20
C CYS A 9 -11.50 10.94 5.34
N GLY A 10 -12.57 10.18 5.11
CA GLY A 10 -13.60 10.56 4.13
C GLY A 10 -13.15 10.45 2.67
N GLU A 11 -12.01 9.82 2.42
CA GLU A 11 -11.40 9.69 1.10
C GLU A 11 -10.53 8.43 1.00
N HIS A 12 -10.26 7.97 -0.22
CA HIS A 12 -9.38 6.85 -0.48
C HIS A 12 -8.07 7.36 -1.08
N GLY A 13 -7.08 7.63 -0.24
CA GLY A 13 -5.79 8.23 -0.59
C GLY A 13 -5.47 9.48 0.22
N ARG A 14 -4.41 10.22 -0.16
CA ARG A 14 -3.90 11.43 0.53
C ARG A 14 -3.60 11.18 2.02
N ASN A 15 -3.15 9.99 2.38
CA ASN A 15 -2.90 9.63 3.77
C ASN A 15 -1.83 10.55 4.36
N CYS A 16 -2.19 11.34 5.38
CA CYS A 16 -1.32 12.33 5.96
C CYS A 16 -1.80 12.70 7.37
N PHE A 17 -0.99 12.34 8.37
CA PHE A 17 -1.33 12.44 9.78
C PHE A 17 -0.28 13.28 10.50
N TYR A 18 -0.66 14.47 10.92
CA TYR A 18 0.19 15.43 11.62
C TYR A 18 -0.01 15.29 13.13
N VAL A 19 1.05 14.97 13.85
CA VAL A 19 1.05 14.82 15.31
C VAL A 19 1.90 15.92 15.92
N GLU A 20 1.29 16.69 16.82
CA GLU A 20 1.91 17.85 17.48
C GLU A 20 1.94 17.66 19.01
N HIS A 21 3.03 18.07 19.62
CA HIS A 21 3.16 18.23 21.06
C HIS A 21 3.99 19.48 21.35
N ASP A 22 3.39 20.47 22.00
CA ASP A 22 3.96 21.79 22.23
C ASP A 22 4.38 22.49 20.92
N GLU A 23 5.67 22.79 20.74
CA GLU A 23 6.20 23.48 19.57
C GLU A 23 6.80 22.54 18.52
N ASP A 24 6.76 21.24 18.74
CA ASP A 24 7.33 20.24 17.86
C ASP A 24 6.27 19.32 17.29
N ALA A 25 6.48 18.86 16.06
CA ALA A 25 5.57 17.98 15.38
C ALA A 25 6.29 16.95 14.51
N PHE A 26 5.61 15.82 14.23
CA PHE A 26 6.00 14.88 13.21
C PHE A 26 4.82 14.54 12.30
N LEU A 27 5.14 13.98 11.13
CA LEU A 27 4.16 13.54 10.16
C LEU A 27 4.25 12.02 9.99
N VAL A 28 3.12 11.35 9.89
CA VAL A 28 3.03 9.97 9.39
C VAL A 28 2.37 10.01 8.03
N ASP A 29 3.11 9.59 7.01
CA ASP A 29 2.78 9.65 5.59
C ASP A 29 2.56 11.08 5.06
N CYS A 30 2.67 11.24 3.75
CA CYS A 30 2.44 12.48 3.02
C CYS A 30 1.99 12.13 1.60
N GLY A 31 0.75 11.68 1.49
CA GLY A 31 0.18 11.11 0.28
C GLY A 31 -0.48 12.11 -0.65
N LEU A 32 -0.79 11.66 -1.86
CA LEU A 32 -1.62 12.37 -2.84
C LEU A 32 -3.00 11.74 -2.95
N LEU A 33 -4.02 12.55 -3.26
CA LEU A 33 -5.33 12.08 -3.69
C LEU A 33 -5.40 12.10 -5.21
N ALA A 34 -5.05 10.98 -5.84
CA ALA A 34 -4.95 10.90 -7.28
C ALA A 34 -6.27 11.26 -7.99
N GLY A 35 -6.20 12.15 -9.00
CA GLY A 35 -7.34 12.55 -9.82
C GLY A 35 -8.23 13.64 -9.19
N ALA A 36 -7.93 14.14 -8.00
CA ALA A 36 -8.61 15.29 -7.41
C ALA A 36 -7.97 16.62 -7.86
N GLU A 37 -8.77 17.70 -7.93
CA GLU A 37 -8.25 19.05 -8.16
C GLU A 37 -7.41 19.54 -6.96
N ASP A 38 -7.86 19.21 -5.74
CA ASP A 38 -7.15 19.40 -4.48
C ASP A 38 -6.55 18.06 -4.06
N ASP A 39 -5.38 17.72 -4.59
CA ASP A 39 -4.73 16.42 -4.42
C ASP A 39 -3.69 16.40 -3.28
N LEU A 40 -3.34 17.57 -2.71
CA LEU A 40 -2.29 17.73 -1.70
C LEU A 40 -2.84 17.61 -0.26
N PRO A 41 -2.01 17.24 0.73
CA PRO A 41 -2.35 17.28 2.14
C PRO A 41 -2.75 18.68 2.63
N ARG A 42 -3.75 18.75 3.52
CA ARG A 42 -4.30 20.00 4.06
C ARG A 42 -3.45 20.53 5.22
N LEU A 43 -2.15 20.76 4.96
CA LEU A 43 -1.21 21.35 5.90
C LEU A 43 -1.00 22.84 5.59
N ASN A 44 -0.97 23.68 6.63
CA ASN A 44 -0.61 25.08 6.49
C ASN A 44 0.90 25.31 6.75
N ALA A 45 1.40 26.51 6.41
CA ALA A 45 2.82 26.85 6.55
C ALA A 45 3.31 26.79 8.00
N ALA A 46 2.48 27.14 8.98
CA ALA A 46 2.87 27.10 10.39
C ALA A 46 3.05 25.65 10.88
N GLN A 47 2.17 24.73 10.45
CA GLN A 47 2.32 23.30 10.73
C GLN A 47 3.59 22.73 10.10
N ILE A 48 3.89 23.08 8.84
CA ILE A 48 5.11 22.61 8.16
C ILE A 48 6.38 23.11 8.87
N GLN A 49 6.38 24.33 9.39
CA GLN A 49 7.53 24.89 10.13
C GLN A 49 7.81 24.18 11.46
N LYS A 50 6.79 23.61 12.10
CA LYS A 50 6.92 22.82 13.33
C LYS A 50 7.41 21.38 13.09
N LEU A 51 7.37 20.88 11.85
CA LEU A 51 7.77 19.50 11.56
C LEU A 51 9.26 19.28 11.80
N ARG A 52 9.58 18.29 12.63
CA ARG A 52 10.93 17.82 12.93
C ARG A 52 11.27 16.50 12.25
N ALA A 53 10.28 15.65 11.99
CA ALA A 53 10.47 14.37 11.33
C ALA A 53 9.24 13.97 10.50
N VAL A 54 9.46 13.15 9.47
CA VAL A 54 8.41 12.45 8.71
C VAL A 54 8.67 10.96 8.79
N PHE A 55 7.63 10.17 9.04
CA PHE A 55 7.68 8.71 9.06
C PHE A 55 6.79 8.15 7.96
N LEU A 56 7.30 7.23 7.16
CA LEU A 56 6.54 6.61 6.06
C LEU A 56 6.19 5.18 6.41
N THR A 57 4.92 4.83 6.23
CA THR A 57 4.45 3.46 6.41
C THR A 57 4.86 2.56 5.24
N HIS A 58 4.78 3.05 4.01
CA HIS A 58 5.20 2.34 2.79
C HIS A 58 5.29 3.27 1.57
N SER A 59 5.59 2.75 0.38
CA SER A 59 6.01 3.53 -0.79
C SER A 59 4.90 3.97 -1.76
N HIS A 60 3.64 3.59 -1.56
CA HIS A 60 2.55 3.93 -2.48
C HIS A 60 2.29 5.44 -2.53
N ALA A 61 1.80 5.93 -3.68
CA ALA A 61 1.67 7.37 -3.94
C ALA A 61 0.67 8.08 -3.02
N ASP A 62 -0.36 7.40 -2.58
CA ASP A 62 -1.35 7.87 -1.61
C ASP A 62 -0.81 7.95 -0.17
N HIS A 63 0.45 7.52 0.06
CA HIS A 63 1.20 7.67 1.31
C HIS A 63 2.47 8.52 1.17
N THR A 64 3.01 8.69 -0.05
CA THR A 64 4.31 9.35 -0.23
C THR A 64 4.33 10.41 -1.33
N GLY A 65 3.30 10.45 -2.17
CA GLY A 65 3.33 11.21 -3.42
C GLY A 65 3.45 12.73 -3.24
N ALA A 66 3.05 13.27 -2.10
CA ALA A 66 3.17 14.71 -1.78
C ALA A 66 4.50 15.09 -1.12
N LEU A 67 5.43 14.16 -0.86
CA LEU A 67 6.74 14.48 -0.28
C LEU A 67 7.54 15.53 -1.07
N PRO A 68 7.60 15.50 -2.43
CA PRO A 68 8.26 16.55 -3.18
C PRO A 68 7.66 17.95 -2.93
N TRP A 69 6.33 18.03 -2.82
CA TRP A 69 5.63 19.25 -2.45
C TRP A 69 6.02 19.70 -1.03
N LEU A 70 6.01 18.79 -0.05
CA LEU A 70 6.38 19.12 1.34
C LEU A 70 7.79 19.72 1.43
N VAL A 71 8.77 19.16 0.68
CA VAL A 71 10.13 19.70 0.57
C VAL A 71 10.13 21.07 -0.09
N GLN A 72 9.33 21.30 -1.14
CA GLN A 72 9.18 22.62 -1.77
C GLN A 72 8.55 23.66 -0.84
N GLN A 73 7.72 23.24 0.12
CA GLN A 73 7.18 24.11 1.17
C GLN A 73 8.19 24.42 2.29
N GLY A 74 9.44 23.94 2.17
CA GLY A 74 10.54 24.28 3.05
C GLY A 74 10.87 23.24 4.12
N TYR A 75 10.26 22.06 4.12
CA TYR A 75 10.64 20.98 5.03
C TYR A 75 12.06 20.48 4.72
N GLN A 76 12.92 20.42 5.75
CA GLN A 76 14.32 20.00 5.65
C GLN A 76 14.71 18.94 6.68
N GLY A 77 13.78 18.47 7.47
CA GLY A 77 14.02 17.42 8.47
C GLY A 77 14.21 16.03 7.87
N PRO A 78 14.54 15.02 8.70
CA PRO A 78 14.70 13.65 8.27
C PRO A 78 13.37 13.00 7.87
N ILE A 79 13.46 12.10 6.87
CA ILE A 79 12.36 11.25 6.43
C ILE A 79 12.74 9.81 6.74
N TYR A 80 12.05 9.22 7.71
CA TYR A 80 12.27 7.85 8.19
C TYR A 80 11.35 6.87 7.48
N ALA A 81 11.92 5.83 6.90
CA ALA A 81 11.19 4.70 6.34
C ALA A 81 12.05 3.45 6.37
N THR A 82 11.49 2.30 6.05
CA THR A 82 12.28 1.08 5.85
C THR A 82 13.13 1.18 4.58
N LEU A 83 14.26 0.48 4.54
CA LEU A 83 15.11 0.48 3.34
C LEU A 83 14.35 0.09 2.05
N PRO A 84 13.48 -0.94 2.02
CA PRO A 84 12.69 -1.21 0.82
C PRO A 84 11.77 -0.06 0.44
N THR A 85 11.09 0.58 1.38
CA THR A 85 10.24 1.75 1.11
C THR A 85 11.04 2.87 0.45
N LEU A 86 12.20 3.21 0.98
CA LEU A 86 13.07 4.25 0.41
C LEU A 86 13.54 3.93 -1.02
N THR A 87 13.88 2.67 -1.30
CA THR A 87 14.35 2.25 -2.63
C THR A 87 13.22 2.17 -3.67
N GLN A 88 11.97 2.12 -3.24
CA GLN A 88 10.79 2.06 -4.08
C GLN A 88 10.24 3.45 -4.46
N LEU A 89 10.67 4.51 -3.79
CA LEU A 89 10.22 5.87 -4.10
C LEU A 89 10.56 6.25 -5.54
N PRO A 90 9.63 6.89 -6.30
CA PRO A 90 9.86 7.26 -7.69
C PRO A 90 10.66 8.55 -7.86
N PHE A 91 11.10 9.17 -6.78
CA PHE A 91 11.83 10.43 -6.72
C PHE A 91 12.96 10.35 -5.69
N SER A 92 13.95 11.20 -5.83
CA SER A 92 15.05 11.34 -4.86
C SER A 92 14.70 12.39 -3.81
N LEU A 93 15.01 12.08 -2.56
CA LEU A 93 14.85 12.98 -1.41
C LEU A 93 16.18 13.15 -0.70
N ASN A 94 16.38 14.33 -0.10
CA ASN A 94 17.47 14.59 0.83
C ASN A 94 17.04 14.14 2.24
N HIS A 95 18.02 13.95 3.14
CA HIS A 95 17.80 13.66 4.57
C HIS A 95 16.98 12.38 4.83
N ILE A 96 17.09 11.36 3.95
CA ILE A 96 16.47 10.06 4.18
C ILE A 96 17.23 9.28 5.25
N GLN A 97 16.48 8.63 6.13
CA GLN A 97 16.99 7.78 7.21
C GLN A 97 16.21 6.46 7.23
N THR A 98 16.85 5.39 7.67
CA THR A 98 16.14 4.11 7.82
C THR A 98 15.50 4.01 9.20
N LEU A 99 14.30 3.43 9.30
CA LEU A 99 13.67 3.09 10.59
C LEU A 99 14.56 2.15 11.40
N GLU A 100 15.29 1.29 10.72
CA GLU A 100 16.25 0.36 11.31
C GLU A 100 17.41 1.08 12.04
N SER A 101 17.71 2.35 11.69
CA SER A 101 18.69 3.16 12.39
C SER A 101 18.22 3.66 13.76
N LEU A 102 16.88 3.77 13.95
CA LEU A 102 16.29 4.17 15.23
C LEU A 102 16.13 2.95 16.16
N CYS A 103 15.60 1.86 15.64
CA CYS A 103 15.43 0.61 16.40
C CYS A 103 15.20 -0.58 15.48
N PRO A 104 15.51 -1.80 15.94
CA PRO A 104 15.18 -3.02 15.20
C PRO A 104 13.65 -3.20 15.11
N CYS A 105 13.21 -4.00 14.13
CA CYS A 105 11.81 -4.43 14.02
C CYS A 105 11.31 -5.01 15.35
N LYS A 106 10.15 -4.58 15.82
CA LYS A 106 9.56 -4.87 17.13
C LYS A 106 10.36 -4.34 18.34
N GLY A 107 11.40 -3.56 18.10
CA GLY A 107 12.09 -2.81 19.13
C GLY A 107 11.48 -1.43 19.35
N SER A 108 12.04 -0.68 20.29
CA SER A 108 11.72 0.73 20.51
C SER A 108 13.00 1.56 20.49
N GLY A 109 12.93 2.77 19.95
CA GLY A 109 14.05 3.70 19.88
C GLY A 109 13.63 5.15 19.95
N SER A 110 14.54 5.97 20.44
CA SER A 110 14.34 7.43 20.53
C SER A 110 14.51 8.09 19.17
N VAL A 111 13.73 9.12 18.91
CA VAL A 111 13.83 9.96 17.72
C VAL A 111 14.71 11.18 18.07
N PRO A 112 15.90 11.33 17.47
CA PRO A 112 16.86 12.37 17.88
C PRO A 112 16.32 13.80 17.76
N GLU A 113 15.49 14.06 16.75
CA GLU A 113 14.92 15.39 16.46
C GLU A 113 13.74 15.76 17.36
N LEU A 114 13.21 14.81 18.11
CA LEU A 114 11.99 14.95 18.93
C LEU A 114 12.24 14.40 20.34
N PRO A 115 12.82 15.21 21.24
CA PRO A 115 13.11 14.77 22.60
C PRO A 115 11.87 14.18 23.30
N GLY A 116 12.03 13.01 23.92
CA GLY A 116 10.95 12.29 24.59
C GLY A 116 10.08 11.43 23.67
N LEU A 117 10.21 11.53 22.35
CA LEU A 117 9.50 10.66 21.41
C LEU A 117 10.22 9.31 21.29
N GLN A 118 9.47 8.25 21.51
CA GLN A 118 9.86 6.86 21.21
C GLN A 118 9.06 6.35 20.03
N VAL A 119 9.71 5.61 19.14
CA VAL A 119 9.06 4.90 18.03
C VAL A 119 9.30 3.41 18.14
N SER A 120 8.26 2.63 17.87
CA SER A 120 8.35 1.19 17.62
C SER A 120 7.57 0.85 16.35
N TRP A 121 7.98 -0.21 15.66
CA TRP A 121 7.41 -0.59 14.38
C TRP A 121 7.47 -2.10 14.14
N GLY A 122 6.59 -2.58 13.27
CA GLY A 122 6.61 -3.94 12.75
C GLY A 122 6.03 -3.99 11.34
N ARG A 123 6.23 -5.09 10.64
CA ARG A 123 5.77 -5.28 9.25
C ARG A 123 4.25 -5.36 9.20
N SER A 124 3.62 -4.69 8.24
CA SER A 124 2.16 -4.65 8.09
C SER A 124 1.60 -5.65 7.08
N GLY A 125 2.47 -6.35 6.31
CA GLY A 125 2.06 -7.41 5.38
C GLY A 125 1.47 -6.94 4.04
N HIS A 126 1.38 -5.62 3.80
CA HIS A 126 0.78 -5.05 2.61
C HIS A 126 1.70 -5.11 1.37
N CYS A 127 2.97 -4.81 1.54
CA CYS A 127 4.02 -4.93 0.53
C CYS A 127 5.41 -5.03 1.18
N ALA A 128 6.45 -5.26 0.38
CA ALA A 128 7.82 -5.28 0.90
C ALA A 128 8.20 -3.89 1.44
N GLY A 129 8.56 -3.81 2.71
CA GLY A 129 8.90 -2.57 3.39
C GLY A 129 7.75 -1.92 4.15
N SER A 130 6.51 -2.34 3.97
CA SER A 130 5.36 -1.77 4.67
C SER A 130 5.36 -2.08 6.16
N VAL A 131 5.00 -1.08 6.97
CA VAL A 131 5.06 -1.15 8.43
C VAL A 131 3.83 -0.52 9.10
N TRP A 132 3.51 -1.02 10.28
CA TRP A 132 2.77 -0.27 11.28
C TRP A 132 3.76 0.47 12.18
N LEU A 133 3.34 1.63 12.73
CA LEU A 133 4.14 2.52 13.57
C LEU A 133 3.41 2.81 14.87
N ARG A 134 4.10 2.71 16.01
CA ARG A 134 3.59 3.15 17.30
C ARG A 134 4.55 4.18 17.88
N PHE A 135 3.99 5.30 18.30
CA PHE A 135 4.72 6.40 18.92
C PHE A 135 4.27 6.55 20.37
N GLU A 136 5.22 6.88 21.23
CA GLU A 136 4.98 7.23 22.62
C GLU A 136 5.72 8.55 22.93
N TRP A 137 4.97 9.56 23.32
CA TRP A 137 5.50 10.89 23.57
C TRP A 137 4.94 11.43 24.89
N ASN A 138 5.80 11.57 25.92
CA ASN A 138 5.44 12.08 27.24
C ASN A 138 4.17 11.40 27.81
N GLU A 139 4.20 10.07 27.95
CA GLU A 139 3.12 9.23 28.51
C GLU A 139 1.86 9.10 27.62
N LYS A 140 1.83 9.75 26.46
CA LYS A 140 0.78 9.59 25.46
C LYS A 140 1.24 8.72 24.30
N SER A 141 0.35 7.91 23.77
CA SER A 141 0.69 6.97 22.73
C SER A 141 -0.30 6.97 21.57
N ILE A 142 0.23 6.88 20.34
CA ILE A 142 -0.56 6.76 19.13
C ILE A 142 0.00 5.65 18.24
N LEU A 143 -0.90 4.86 17.65
CA LEU A 143 -0.54 3.78 16.72
C LEU A 143 -1.17 4.05 15.35
N PHE A 144 -0.38 3.86 14.30
CA PHE A 144 -0.82 3.87 12.90
C PHE A 144 -0.59 2.48 12.30
N SER A 145 -1.64 1.82 11.82
CA SER A 145 -1.48 0.50 11.19
C SER A 145 -0.76 0.57 9.85
N GLY A 146 -0.73 1.75 9.20
CA GLY A 146 -0.49 1.82 7.77
C GLY A 146 -1.50 0.94 7.04
N ASP A 147 -1.30 0.67 5.77
CA ASP A 147 -2.06 -0.35 5.05
C ASP A 147 -1.73 -1.72 5.62
N TYR A 148 -2.74 -2.45 6.08
CA TYR A 148 -2.55 -3.61 6.93
C TYR A 148 -3.21 -4.88 6.36
N ALA A 149 -2.41 -5.93 6.16
CA ALA A 149 -2.86 -7.21 5.63
C ALA A 149 -2.23 -8.39 6.38
N GLU A 150 -3.05 -9.17 7.10
CA GLU A 150 -2.58 -10.35 7.85
C GLU A 150 -2.34 -11.59 6.96
N HIS A 151 -2.97 -11.63 5.79
CA HIS A 151 -3.05 -12.81 4.93
C HIS A 151 -2.29 -12.62 3.61
N SER A 152 -0.98 -12.41 3.68
CA SER A 152 -0.14 -12.38 2.48
C SER A 152 0.62 -13.70 2.30
N PRO A 153 0.63 -14.31 1.11
CA PRO A 153 1.48 -15.47 0.83
C PRO A 153 2.95 -15.10 0.60
N LEU A 154 3.27 -13.80 0.57
CA LEU A 154 4.59 -13.30 0.20
C LEU A 154 5.19 -12.31 1.21
N TYR A 155 4.37 -11.45 1.80
CA TYR A 155 4.84 -10.39 2.68
C TYR A 155 4.54 -10.73 4.14
N PRO A 156 5.57 -10.87 5.00
CA PRO A 156 5.35 -11.17 6.41
C PRO A 156 4.67 -10.03 7.13
N CYS A 157 3.72 -10.37 8.01
CA CYS A 157 3.04 -9.44 8.89
C CYS A 157 3.43 -9.72 10.35
N ASP A 158 3.88 -8.69 11.07
CA ASP A 158 4.03 -8.71 12.52
C ASP A 158 2.70 -8.28 13.12
N LEU A 159 1.93 -9.28 13.53
CA LEU A 159 0.54 -9.10 13.92
C LEU A 159 0.37 -8.08 15.05
N LEU A 160 -0.52 -7.13 14.86
CA LEU A 160 -0.97 -6.23 15.91
C LEU A 160 -1.85 -7.01 16.91
N ARG A 161 -1.26 -7.36 18.05
CA ARG A 161 -1.90 -8.08 19.13
C ARG A 161 -1.44 -7.55 20.48
N SER A 162 -2.40 -7.31 21.38
CA SER A 162 -2.13 -6.83 22.73
C SER A 162 -1.34 -5.51 22.78
N GLN A 163 -1.40 -4.71 21.70
CA GLN A 163 -0.82 -3.38 21.68
C GLN A 163 -1.66 -2.42 22.53
N ARG A 164 -0.99 -1.47 23.19
CA ARG A 164 -1.65 -0.39 23.93
C ARG A 164 -1.40 0.95 23.27
N ALA A 165 -2.44 1.76 23.12
CA ALA A 165 -2.32 3.15 22.68
C ALA A 165 -3.54 3.96 23.14
N ASP A 166 -3.33 5.24 23.48
CA ASP A 166 -4.42 6.17 23.74
C ASP A 166 -5.26 6.40 22.49
N LEU A 167 -4.64 6.33 21.31
CA LEU A 167 -5.31 6.46 20.02
C LEU A 167 -4.70 5.49 19.00
N ALA A 168 -5.53 4.83 18.20
CA ALA A 168 -5.10 4.03 17.07
C ALA A 168 -5.79 4.52 15.78
N VAL A 169 -5.00 4.71 14.73
CA VAL A 169 -5.43 5.02 13.36
C VAL A 169 -5.28 3.74 12.55
N LEU A 170 -6.41 3.11 12.20
CA LEU A 170 -6.43 1.76 11.63
C LEU A 170 -6.98 1.75 10.20
N ASP A 171 -6.32 0.98 9.33
CA ASP A 171 -6.77 0.71 7.96
C ASP A 171 -8.20 0.17 7.92
N ALA A 172 -9.02 0.76 7.07
CA ALA A 172 -10.38 0.30 6.79
C ALA A 172 -10.77 0.63 5.32
N ALA A 173 -9.79 0.54 4.41
CA ALA A 173 -9.92 1.00 3.03
C ALA A 173 -11.09 0.35 2.26
N TYR A 174 -11.55 -0.81 2.67
CA TYR A 174 -12.69 -1.47 2.02
C TYR A 174 -14.06 -1.08 2.61
N GLY A 175 -14.10 -0.23 3.65
CA GLY A 175 -15.35 0.27 4.22
C GLY A 175 -16.33 -0.85 4.54
N SER A 176 -17.57 -0.75 4.07
CA SER A 176 -18.65 -1.74 4.25
C SER A 176 -18.51 -2.98 3.36
N THR A 177 -17.60 -2.99 2.39
CA THR A 177 -17.40 -4.13 1.48
C THR A 177 -16.80 -5.31 2.22
N ASN A 178 -17.48 -6.46 2.21
CA ASN A 178 -16.88 -7.70 2.76
C ASN A 178 -15.66 -8.13 1.92
N ALA A 179 -14.50 -8.14 2.55
CA ALA A 179 -13.22 -8.46 1.94
C ALA A 179 -12.57 -9.71 2.58
N ASP A 180 -13.38 -10.74 2.89
CA ASP A 180 -12.84 -12.02 3.36
C ASP A 180 -11.82 -12.57 2.35
N TRP A 181 -10.59 -12.75 2.84
CA TRP A 181 -9.45 -13.12 2.00
C TRP A 181 -9.66 -14.46 1.28
N ASN A 182 -10.15 -15.49 1.99
CA ASN A 182 -10.34 -16.82 1.43
C ASN A 182 -11.41 -16.82 0.33
N ILE A 183 -12.51 -16.11 0.57
CA ILE A 183 -13.61 -16.00 -0.40
C ILE A 183 -13.14 -15.25 -1.65
N CYS A 184 -12.49 -14.10 -1.48
CA CYS A 184 -12.03 -13.27 -2.59
C CYS A 184 -10.96 -13.97 -3.43
N VAL A 185 -9.94 -14.57 -2.80
CA VAL A 185 -8.86 -15.29 -3.48
C VAL A 185 -9.38 -16.51 -4.22
N LYS A 186 -10.26 -17.31 -3.60
CA LYS A 186 -10.88 -18.44 -4.28
C LYS A 186 -11.65 -18.00 -5.52
N LYS A 187 -12.47 -16.94 -5.41
CA LYS A 187 -13.21 -16.36 -6.53
C LYS A 187 -12.26 -15.87 -7.63
N LEU A 188 -11.21 -15.13 -7.27
CA LEU A 188 -10.19 -14.65 -8.21
C LEU A 188 -9.57 -15.81 -9.01
N CYS A 189 -9.11 -16.86 -8.33
CA CYS A 189 -8.47 -18.00 -8.99
C CYS A 189 -9.43 -18.75 -9.90
N VAL A 190 -10.64 -19.06 -9.43
CA VAL A 190 -11.65 -19.81 -10.20
C VAL A 190 -12.06 -19.02 -11.45
N GLU A 191 -12.44 -17.75 -11.29
CA GLU A 191 -12.86 -16.89 -12.41
C GLU A 191 -11.73 -16.69 -13.42
N THR A 192 -10.50 -16.43 -12.96
CA THR A 192 -9.34 -16.27 -13.86
C THR A 192 -9.15 -17.50 -14.74
N VAL A 193 -9.16 -18.70 -14.14
CA VAL A 193 -8.99 -19.95 -14.90
C VAL A 193 -10.16 -20.21 -15.84
N GLN A 194 -11.39 -19.93 -15.42
CA GLN A 194 -12.58 -20.08 -16.27
C GLN A 194 -12.55 -19.13 -17.47
N ARG A 195 -12.19 -17.85 -17.25
CA ARG A 195 -12.06 -16.86 -18.33
C ARG A 195 -10.95 -17.23 -19.30
N LEU A 196 -9.82 -17.72 -18.78
CA LEU A 196 -8.72 -18.14 -19.66
C LEU A 196 -9.09 -19.38 -20.53
N LYS A 197 -10.09 -20.18 -20.18
CA LYS A 197 -10.61 -21.23 -21.06
C LYS A 197 -11.32 -20.64 -22.29
N GLN A 198 -11.98 -19.50 -22.14
CA GLN A 198 -12.76 -18.83 -23.17
C GLN A 198 -11.94 -17.81 -23.97
N MET A 199 -10.98 -17.17 -23.32
CA MET A 199 -10.13 -16.12 -23.86
C MET A 199 -8.74 -16.64 -24.13
N GLN A 200 -8.04 -16.05 -25.11
CA GLN A 200 -6.62 -16.38 -25.36
C GLN A 200 -5.70 -15.71 -24.34
N LEU A 201 -6.04 -14.50 -23.91
CA LEU A 201 -5.19 -13.65 -23.12
C LEU A 201 -5.97 -12.92 -22.02
N LEU A 202 -5.42 -12.93 -20.81
CA LEU A 202 -5.86 -12.08 -19.71
C LEU A 202 -4.73 -11.14 -19.29
N PHE A 203 -5.06 -9.97 -18.75
CA PHE A 203 -4.05 -9.11 -18.15
C PHE A 203 -4.49 -8.56 -16.80
N PHE A 204 -3.51 -8.39 -15.90
CA PHE A 204 -3.67 -7.82 -14.57
C PHE A 204 -2.90 -6.50 -14.49
N PRO A 205 -3.56 -5.34 -14.42
CA PRO A 205 -2.90 -4.12 -13.98
C PRO A 205 -2.70 -4.19 -12.47
N VAL A 206 -1.44 -4.14 -12.05
CA VAL A 206 -1.04 -4.31 -10.65
C VAL A 206 -0.17 -3.14 -10.19
N PRO A 207 -0.17 -2.80 -8.88
CA PRO A 207 0.79 -1.84 -8.35
C PRO A 207 2.23 -2.22 -8.69
N LYS A 208 3.10 -1.23 -8.80
CA LYS A 208 4.53 -1.48 -9.04
C LYS A 208 5.14 -2.36 -7.95
N TYR A 209 4.66 -2.21 -6.71
CA TYR A 209 5.04 -3.03 -5.56
C TYR A 209 3.77 -3.51 -4.86
N GLY A 210 3.74 -4.74 -4.35
CA GLY A 210 2.59 -5.32 -3.65
C GLY A 210 2.00 -6.54 -4.36
N ARG A 211 0.68 -6.56 -4.52
CA ARG A 211 -0.15 -7.75 -4.81
C ARG A 211 0.14 -8.55 -6.10
N GLY A 212 0.83 -7.99 -7.08
CA GLY A 212 1.07 -8.69 -8.35
C GLY A 212 1.78 -10.04 -8.20
N PRO A 213 2.95 -10.11 -7.54
CA PRO A 213 3.65 -11.36 -7.26
C PRO A 213 2.86 -12.35 -6.38
N GLU A 214 2.02 -11.87 -5.47
CA GLU A 214 1.14 -12.71 -4.65
C GLU A 214 0.08 -13.42 -5.51
N ILE A 215 -0.54 -12.66 -6.42
CA ILE A 215 -1.52 -13.22 -7.39
C ILE A 215 -0.84 -14.25 -8.29
N LEU A 216 0.39 -13.99 -8.73
CA LEU A 216 1.19 -14.97 -9.48
C LEU A 216 1.38 -16.27 -8.71
N LEU A 217 1.81 -16.19 -7.43
CA LEU A 217 2.00 -17.35 -6.56
C LEU A 217 0.72 -18.18 -6.42
N LEU A 218 -0.40 -17.51 -6.14
CA LEU A 218 -1.69 -18.16 -5.94
C LEU A 218 -2.21 -18.81 -7.23
N LEU A 219 -2.15 -18.12 -8.36
CA LEU A 219 -2.58 -18.65 -9.65
C LEU A 219 -1.69 -19.81 -10.10
N LYS A 220 -0.38 -19.75 -9.86
CA LYS A 220 0.53 -20.85 -10.18
C LYS A 220 0.29 -22.07 -9.31
N HIS A 221 -0.01 -21.87 -8.04
CA HIS A 221 -0.40 -22.96 -7.13
C HIS A 221 -1.74 -23.57 -7.53
N PHE A 222 -2.74 -22.75 -7.85
CA PHE A 222 -4.09 -23.20 -8.22
C PHE A 222 -4.14 -23.91 -9.58
N ALA A 223 -3.33 -23.45 -10.54
CA ALA A 223 -3.27 -24.00 -11.89
C ALA A 223 -1.82 -24.00 -12.43
N PRO A 224 -1.02 -25.04 -12.12
CA PRO A 224 0.43 -25.08 -12.38
C PRO A 224 0.85 -24.90 -13.84
N ASN A 225 -0.03 -25.22 -14.79
CA ASN A 225 0.26 -25.15 -16.23
C ASN A 225 0.01 -23.77 -16.85
N LEU A 226 -0.42 -22.78 -16.08
CA LEU A 226 -0.61 -21.42 -16.57
C LEU A 226 0.73 -20.81 -17.01
N LYS A 227 0.69 -20.07 -18.12
CA LYS A 227 1.81 -19.27 -18.64
C LYS A 227 1.64 -17.84 -18.19
N PHE A 228 2.72 -17.26 -17.69
CA PHE A 228 2.72 -15.89 -17.18
C PHE A 228 3.74 -15.04 -17.93
N TYR A 229 3.37 -13.79 -18.13
CA TYR A 229 4.16 -12.77 -18.79
C TYR A 229 4.13 -11.49 -17.96
N GLY A 230 5.12 -10.65 -18.10
CA GLY A 230 5.18 -9.39 -17.38
C GLY A 230 5.93 -8.31 -18.14
N ASP A 231 5.61 -7.07 -17.85
CA ASP A 231 6.40 -5.94 -18.31
C ASP A 231 7.79 -5.90 -17.63
N ALA A 232 8.66 -5.05 -18.11
CA ALA A 232 10.04 -4.98 -17.59
C ALA A 232 10.11 -4.63 -16.10
N HIS A 233 9.15 -3.88 -15.56
CA HIS A 233 9.13 -3.55 -14.13
C HIS A 233 8.73 -4.78 -13.31
N PHE A 234 7.67 -5.47 -13.71
CA PHE A 234 7.21 -6.69 -13.04
C PHE A 234 8.29 -7.77 -13.02
N LEU A 235 8.99 -7.97 -14.15
CA LEU A 235 10.10 -8.92 -14.23
C LEU A 235 11.23 -8.59 -13.24
N ARG A 236 11.63 -7.31 -13.14
CA ARG A 236 12.63 -6.88 -12.16
C ARG A 236 12.17 -7.16 -10.73
N GLN A 237 10.90 -6.88 -10.41
CA GLN A 237 10.32 -7.15 -9.10
C GLN A 237 10.39 -8.65 -8.77
N ILE A 238 9.99 -9.52 -9.70
CA ILE A 238 10.05 -10.99 -9.53
C ILE A 238 11.49 -11.46 -9.29
N GLN A 239 12.46 -10.91 -10.04
CA GLN A 239 13.89 -11.22 -9.83
C GLN A 239 14.38 -10.78 -8.44
N GLN A 240 13.98 -9.60 -7.96
CA GLN A 240 14.31 -9.13 -6.61
C GLN A 240 13.70 -10.03 -5.53
N ILE A 241 12.45 -10.45 -5.70
CA ILE A 241 11.78 -11.37 -4.78
C ILE A 241 12.49 -12.73 -4.74
N GLN A 242 12.98 -13.23 -5.86
CA GLN A 242 13.73 -14.48 -5.94
C GLN A 242 15.03 -14.45 -5.08
N LEU A 243 15.63 -13.27 -4.88
CA LEU A 243 16.80 -13.12 -4.03
C LEU A 243 16.47 -13.26 -2.53
N GLY A 244 15.19 -13.14 -2.16
CA GLY A 244 14.74 -13.24 -0.78
C GLY A 244 15.08 -12.01 0.07
N GLY A 245 14.93 -12.16 1.37
CA GLY A 245 15.26 -11.11 2.34
C GLY A 245 14.26 -11.05 3.51
N PRO A 246 14.51 -10.20 4.52
CA PRO A 246 13.70 -10.16 5.74
C PRO A 246 12.27 -9.65 5.52
N TRP A 247 12.00 -9.06 4.36
CA TRP A 247 10.70 -8.50 3.96
C TRP A 247 9.87 -9.45 3.11
N LEU A 248 10.31 -10.69 2.94
CA LEU A 248 9.70 -11.68 2.08
C LEU A 248 9.59 -13.03 2.81
N LEU A 249 8.47 -13.72 2.59
CA LEU A 249 8.35 -15.14 2.88
C LEU A 249 9.10 -15.95 1.79
N PRO A 250 9.57 -17.15 2.08
CA PRO A 250 10.27 -17.97 1.10
C PRO A 250 9.42 -18.25 -0.14
N VAL A 251 10.02 -18.08 -1.31
CA VAL A 251 9.43 -18.45 -2.61
C VAL A 251 10.13 -19.68 -3.20
N PRO A 252 9.51 -20.41 -4.15
CA PRO A 252 10.15 -21.52 -4.84
C PRO A 252 11.47 -21.10 -5.52
N PRO A 253 12.48 -21.98 -5.57
CA PRO A 253 13.80 -21.66 -6.14
C PRO A 253 13.80 -21.17 -7.58
N ASN A 254 12.78 -21.51 -8.36
CA ASN A 254 12.60 -21.12 -9.77
C ASN A 254 11.48 -20.11 -9.96
N PHE A 255 11.13 -19.33 -8.93
CA PHE A 255 10.03 -18.38 -8.97
C PHE A 255 10.18 -17.35 -10.11
N ALA A 256 11.40 -16.85 -10.32
CA ALA A 256 11.67 -15.89 -11.38
C ALA A 256 11.45 -16.47 -12.80
N ASP A 257 11.63 -17.77 -12.98
CA ASP A 257 11.47 -18.44 -14.27
C ASP A 257 10.00 -18.63 -14.68
N TRP A 258 9.07 -18.39 -13.76
CA TRP A 258 7.64 -18.54 -14.02
C TRP A 258 7.08 -17.46 -14.95
N VAL A 259 7.76 -16.33 -15.04
CA VAL A 259 7.31 -15.16 -15.81
C VAL A 259 8.27 -14.87 -16.95
N LYS A 260 7.73 -14.79 -18.17
CA LYS A 260 8.47 -14.41 -19.37
C LYS A 260 8.20 -12.92 -19.71
N PRO A 261 9.11 -12.26 -20.45
CA PRO A 261 8.84 -10.94 -20.99
C PRO A 261 7.56 -10.92 -21.86
N ASP A 262 6.76 -9.88 -21.74
CA ASP A 262 5.51 -9.72 -22.49
C ASP A 262 5.71 -9.59 -24.01
N ALA A 263 6.93 -9.23 -24.46
CA ALA A 263 7.31 -9.19 -25.87
C ALA A 263 7.20 -10.55 -26.59
N PHE A 264 7.18 -11.66 -25.82
CA PHE A 264 7.03 -13.03 -26.36
C PHE A 264 5.57 -13.47 -26.53
N LEU A 265 4.61 -12.58 -26.42
CA LEU A 265 3.16 -12.86 -26.57
C LEU A 265 2.74 -13.17 -28.03
N ASN A 266 3.54 -13.87 -28.78
CA ASN A 266 3.18 -14.30 -30.13
C ASN A 266 2.11 -15.39 -30.09
N ARG A 267 0.84 -14.97 -29.90
CA ARG A 267 -0.38 -15.81 -29.99
C ARG A 267 -0.49 -16.95 -28.97
N GLU A 268 0.30 -16.93 -27.89
CA GLU A 268 0.18 -17.94 -26.83
C GLU A 268 -0.88 -17.52 -25.79
N LYS A 269 -1.65 -18.51 -25.36
CA LYS A 269 -2.62 -18.37 -24.27
C LYS A 269 -1.89 -18.10 -22.95
N GLY A 270 -2.31 -17.06 -22.18
CA GLY A 270 -1.62 -16.76 -20.94
C GLY A 270 -2.16 -15.54 -20.18
N ILE A 271 -1.42 -15.17 -19.16
CA ILE A 271 -1.72 -14.07 -18.24
C ILE A 271 -0.56 -13.09 -18.25
N VAL A 272 -0.86 -11.80 -18.43
CA VAL A 272 0.11 -10.71 -18.46
C VAL A 272 -0.04 -9.82 -17.24
N PHE A 273 1.05 -9.53 -16.55
CA PHE A 273 1.09 -8.53 -15.48
C PHE A 273 1.63 -7.20 -16.04
N LEU A 274 0.85 -6.13 -15.88
CA LEU A 274 1.22 -4.76 -16.26
C LEU A 274 1.41 -3.91 -15.00
N SER A 275 2.58 -3.31 -14.85
CA SER A 275 2.91 -2.46 -13.70
C SER A 275 2.27 -1.07 -13.87
N GLY A 276 1.30 -0.77 -13.03
CA GLY A 276 0.53 0.46 -13.01
C GLY A 276 -0.98 0.17 -13.01
N PRO A 277 -1.63 0.19 -11.83
CA PRO A 277 -3.03 -0.23 -11.70
C PRO A 277 -3.98 0.70 -12.45
N GLN A 278 -3.60 1.96 -12.68
CA GLN A 278 -4.41 2.95 -13.40
C GLN A 278 -4.17 2.95 -14.92
N LEU A 279 -3.27 2.09 -15.42
CA LEU A 279 -2.94 1.92 -16.84
C LEU A 279 -2.48 3.23 -17.50
N THR A 280 -1.57 3.95 -16.87
CA THR A 280 -0.97 5.16 -17.44
C THR A 280 0.19 4.84 -18.40
N GLY A 281 0.50 5.75 -19.32
CA GLY A 281 1.66 5.67 -20.19
C GLY A 281 1.75 4.36 -21.00
N LYS A 282 2.91 3.69 -20.95
CA LYS A 282 3.16 2.45 -21.72
C LYS A 282 2.26 1.29 -21.31
N ALA A 283 1.92 1.16 -20.01
CA ALA A 283 1.01 0.12 -19.56
C ALA A 283 -0.39 0.29 -20.15
N GLY A 284 -0.89 1.54 -20.23
CA GLY A 284 -2.17 1.84 -20.86
C GLY A 284 -2.19 1.59 -22.36
N GLN A 285 -1.12 1.99 -23.07
CA GLN A 285 -0.99 1.66 -24.49
C GLN A 285 -1.05 0.14 -24.70
N ARG A 286 -0.28 -0.60 -23.91
CA ARG A 286 -0.23 -2.06 -24.00
C ARG A 286 -1.58 -2.73 -23.69
N ALA A 287 -2.29 -2.23 -22.68
CA ALA A 287 -3.63 -2.72 -22.36
C ALA A 287 -4.63 -2.50 -23.51
N ARG A 288 -4.62 -1.32 -24.14
CA ARG A 288 -5.46 -1.03 -25.33
C ARG A 288 -5.15 -1.97 -26.49
N GLU A 289 -3.88 -2.21 -26.77
CA GLU A 289 -3.44 -3.16 -27.82
C GLU A 289 -3.95 -4.57 -27.53
N MET A 290 -3.83 -5.04 -26.29
CA MET A 290 -4.31 -6.37 -25.89
C MET A 290 -5.83 -6.49 -26.00
N VAL A 291 -6.58 -5.48 -25.55
CA VAL A 291 -8.06 -5.44 -25.69
C VAL A 291 -8.48 -5.45 -27.15
N ALA A 292 -7.81 -4.70 -28.01
CA ALA A 292 -8.07 -4.71 -29.46
C ALA A 292 -7.86 -6.10 -30.11
N HIS A 293 -7.04 -6.96 -29.47
CA HIS A 293 -6.83 -8.35 -29.89
C HIS A 293 -7.66 -9.36 -29.09
N GLY A 294 -8.69 -8.91 -28.39
CA GLY A 294 -9.64 -9.76 -27.67
C GLY A 294 -9.20 -10.22 -26.29
N ALA A 295 -8.22 -9.57 -25.66
CA ALA A 295 -7.87 -9.84 -24.26
C ALA A 295 -8.88 -9.20 -23.31
N LEU A 296 -9.00 -9.78 -22.10
CA LEU A 296 -9.81 -9.28 -21.00
C LEU A 296 -8.92 -8.89 -19.82
N GLY A 297 -9.12 -7.70 -19.26
CA GLY A 297 -8.44 -7.28 -18.06
C GLY A 297 -9.07 -7.84 -16.78
N ILE A 298 -8.29 -7.96 -15.73
CA ILE A 298 -8.77 -8.31 -14.37
C ILE A 298 -8.22 -7.28 -13.39
N MET A 299 -9.07 -6.39 -12.93
CA MET A 299 -8.75 -5.40 -11.90
C MET A 299 -8.93 -5.99 -10.51
N THR A 300 -7.96 -5.78 -9.62
CA THR A 300 -7.92 -6.44 -8.30
C THR A 300 -7.98 -5.50 -7.11
N GLY A 301 -7.89 -4.21 -7.37
CA GLY A 301 -8.10 -3.12 -6.41
C GLY A 301 -9.01 -2.05 -7.00
N THR A 302 -9.42 -1.07 -6.21
CA THR A 302 -10.27 0.03 -6.67
C THR A 302 -9.48 0.90 -7.66
N PRO A 303 -9.99 1.17 -8.87
CA PRO A 303 -9.37 2.10 -9.79
C PRO A 303 -9.67 3.54 -9.39
N ASP A 304 -8.74 4.46 -9.70
CA ASP A 304 -8.98 5.89 -9.54
C ASP A 304 -10.04 6.36 -10.53
N ALA A 305 -10.88 7.30 -10.11
CA ALA A 305 -11.88 7.92 -10.98
C ALA A 305 -11.22 8.57 -12.21
N GLY A 306 -11.81 8.37 -13.38
CA GLY A 306 -11.28 8.91 -14.65
C GLY A 306 -10.02 8.19 -15.18
N SER A 307 -9.51 7.15 -14.50
CA SER A 307 -8.40 6.36 -15.02
C SER A 307 -8.82 5.46 -16.19
N LEU A 308 -7.82 5.02 -16.99
CA LEU A 308 -8.09 4.06 -18.07
C LEU A 308 -8.65 2.74 -17.53
N SER A 309 -8.24 2.32 -16.33
CA SER A 309 -8.77 1.10 -15.70
C SER A 309 -10.23 1.24 -15.33
N ALA A 310 -10.69 2.40 -14.84
CA ALA A 310 -12.09 2.69 -14.60
C ALA A 310 -12.89 2.67 -15.92
N GLU A 311 -12.41 3.36 -16.96
CA GLU A 311 -13.01 3.37 -18.29
C GLU A 311 -13.18 1.95 -18.87
N MET A 312 -12.15 1.11 -18.75
CA MET A 312 -12.19 -0.26 -19.27
C MET A 312 -13.15 -1.16 -18.49
N LEU A 313 -13.30 -0.95 -17.16
CA LEU A 313 -14.32 -1.63 -16.36
C LEU A 313 -15.73 -1.26 -16.81
N GLU A 314 -16.02 0.02 -16.97
CA GLU A 314 -17.32 0.52 -17.45
C GLU A 314 -17.68 -0.03 -18.84
N LYS A 315 -16.69 -0.17 -19.72
CA LYS A 315 -16.86 -0.73 -21.06
C LYS A 315 -16.92 -2.26 -21.11
N GLY A 316 -16.83 -2.96 -19.98
CA GLY A 316 -16.78 -4.42 -19.93
C GLY A 316 -15.51 -5.05 -20.52
N GLN A 317 -14.48 -4.25 -20.72
CA GLN A 317 -13.15 -4.69 -21.19
C GLN A 317 -12.28 -5.24 -20.06
N MET A 318 -12.73 -5.04 -18.83
CA MET A 318 -12.15 -5.59 -17.61
C MET A 318 -13.22 -6.13 -16.67
N LEU A 319 -12.84 -7.08 -15.82
CA LEU A 319 -13.63 -7.57 -14.69
C LEU A 319 -13.01 -7.08 -13.39
N PHE A 320 -13.83 -6.80 -12.38
CA PHE A 320 -13.36 -6.53 -11.04
C PHE A 320 -13.42 -7.80 -10.19
N LEU A 321 -12.24 -8.28 -9.77
CA LEU A 321 -12.08 -9.45 -8.89
C LEU A 321 -11.14 -9.06 -7.76
N ARG A 322 -11.68 -8.67 -6.61
CA ARG A 322 -10.89 -8.16 -5.49
C ARG A 322 -9.83 -9.15 -5.02
N TYR A 323 -8.59 -8.66 -4.87
CA TYR A 323 -7.53 -9.29 -4.09
C TYR A 323 -7.31 -8.44 -2.83
N PRO A 324 -7.71 -8.94 -1.64
CA PRO A 324 -7.67 -8.12 -0.43
C PRO A 324 -6.25 -7.91 0.08
N VAL A 325 -5.86 -6.64 0.23
CA VAL A 325 -4.60 -6.18 0.83
C VAL A 325 -4.82 -5.10 1.90
N HIS A 326 -6.06 -4.88 2.29
CA HIS A 326 -6.51 -3.96 3.33
C HIS A 326 -7.59 -4.60 4.17
N LEU A 327 -7.99 -3.94 5.24
CA LEU A 327 -9.11 -4.35 6.08
C LEU A 327 -10.43 -3.74 5.58
N ASP A 328 -11.52 -4.47 5.80
CA ASP A 328 -12.87 -3.92 5.80
C ASP A 328 -13.25 -3.39 7.20
N ALA A 329 -14.36 -2.68 7.32
CA ALA A 329 -14.80 -2.09 8.58
C ALA A 329 -15.04 -3.13 9.70
N ARG A 330 -15.43 -4.37 9.37
CA ARG A 330 -15.57 -5.47 10.33
C ARG A 330 -14.18 -5.93 10.80
N GLN A 331 -13.28 -6.19 9.89
CA GLN A 331 -11.91 -6.61 10.20
C GLN A 331 -11.14 -5.54 11.00
N CYS A 332 -11.37 -4.25 10.70
CA CYS A 332 -10.83 -3.14 11.47
C CYS A 332 -11.32 -3.17 12.93
N ARG A 333 -12.62 -3.39 13.18
CA ARG A 333 -13.16 -3.56 14.52
C ARG A 333 -12.57 -4.79 15.23
N GLU A 334 -12.51 -5.94 14.55
CA GLU A 334 -11.89 -7.17 15.09
C GLU A 334 -10.41 -6.97 15.45
N LEU A 335 -9.68 -6.16 14.66
CA LEU A 335 -8.30 -5.79 14.98
C LEU A 335 -8.24 -4.93 16.24
N ALA A 336 -9.13 -3.95 16.37
CA ALA A 336 -9.21 -3.10 17.56
C ALA A 336 -9.50 -3.94 18.82
N GLU A 337 -10.43 -4.90 18.77
CA GLU A 337 -10.80 -5.78 19.88
C GLU A 337 -9.64 -6.72 20.34
N LYS A 338 -8.70 -7.04 19.45
CA LYS A 338 -7.50 -7.83 19.76
C LYS A 338 -6.39 -7.02 20.45
N ASN A 339 -6.64 -5.72 20.67
CA ASN A 339 -5.69 -4.77 21.23
C ASN A 339 -6.33 -3.98 22.39
N GLN A 340 -5.60 -3.05 22.99
CA GLN A 340 -6.03 -2.22 24.12
C GLN A 340 -5.90 -0.75 23.70
N PHE A 341 -6.76 -0.30 22.78
CA PHE A 341 -6.82 1.06 22.33
C PHE A 341 -7.95 1.80 23.04
N ASP A 342 -7.66 2.97 23.64
CA ASP A 342 -8.69 3.76 24.30
C ASP A 342 -9.65 4.37 23.27
N ARG A 343 -9.10 4.79 22.11
CA ARG A 343 -9.86 5.31 20.95
C ARG A 343 -9.32 4.74 19.65
N VAL A 344 -10.22 4.57 18.67
CA VAL A 344 -9.88 4.06 17.33
C VAL A 344 -10.48 4.97 16.28
N ILE A 345 -9.65 5.34 15.28
CA ILE A 345 -10.05 6.06 14.07
C ILE A 345 -9.81 5.11 12.91
N PRO A 346 -10.86 4.58 12.28
CA PRO A 346 -10.70 3.95 10.98
C PRO A 346 -10.43 5.02 9.92
N TYR A 347 -9.56 4.71 8.93
CA TYR A 347 -9.19 5.64 7.86
C TYR A 347 -9.18 4.97 6.49
N HIS A 348 -8.83 5.71 5.42
CA HIS A 348 -8.58 5.22 4.06
C HIS A 348 -9.86 4.87 3.28
N SER A 349 -11.04 5.29 3.72
CA SER A 349 -12.29 5.01 3.01
C SER A 349 -13.16 6.27 2.89
N PRO A 350 -13.80 6.51 1.73
CA PRO A 350 -14.77 7.59 1.57
C PRO A 350 -16.05 7.39 2.38
N GLU A 351 -16.32 6.16 2.86
CA GLU A 351 -17.46 5.84 3.70
C GLU A 351 -17.26 6.21 5.18
N ILE A 352 -16.04 6.61 5.55
CA ILE A 352 -15.65 6.89 6.93
C ILE A 352 -15.53 8.40 7.11
N ASP A 353 -16.39 8.96 7.93
CA ASP A 353 -16.28 10.34 8.38
C ASP A 353 -15.61 10.38 9.75
N CYS A 354 -14.62 11.27 9.92
CA CYS A 354 -13.94 11.46 11.18
C CYS A 354 -13.63 12.95 11.42
N PRO A 355 -13.58 13.40 12.68
CA PRO A 355 -13.13 14.75 13.00
C PRO A 355 -11.72 15.02 12.46
N CYS A 356 -11.45 16.28 12.09
CA CYS A 356 -10.14 16.67 11.58
C CYS A 356 -9.04 16.65 12.64
N SER A 357 -9.38 16.76 13.94
CA SER A 357 -8.39 16.78 15.02
C SER A 357 -8.86 16.01 16.27
N PHE A 358 -7.88 15.53 17.02
CA PHE A 358 -8.08 14.74 18.25
C PHE A 358 -7.04 15.12 19.29
N LEU A 359 -7.47 15.53 20.48
CA LEU A 359 -6.61 15.71 21.63
C LEU A 359 -6.44 14.36 22.37
N LEU A 360 -5.19 13.97 22.64
CA LEU A 360 -4.81 12.74 23.35
C LEU A 360 -4.58 13.02 24.83
#